data_d1efd45277d9cb8bb56466305c994e5d
#
_entry.id   d1efd45277d9cb8bb56466305c994e5d
#
_cell.length_a   1.000
_cell.length_b   1.000
_cell.length_c   1.000
_cell.angle_alpha   90.00
_cell.angle_beta   90.00
_cell.angle_gamma   90.00
#
_symmetry.space_group_name_H-M   'P 1'
#
loop_
_entity.id
_entity.type
_entity.pdbx_description
1 polymer ?
#
loop_
_entity_poly.entity_id
_entity_poly.type
_entity_poly.pdbx_seq_one_letter_code
_entity_poly.pdbx_strand_id
1 'polypeptide(L)'
;MSGTGALMTVHVGQCGNQLAQAFWKSMVDEHGINERGQTTHEDDMNDKKDLLFYQADDDHYVPRAVLVDLEPRVINGMMQSPNFSNLFNTDNIFLSDHGGGAGNNWASGYFQGQEVQEKIMDIIIREAENTDNLDGILFTHSVSGGTGSGTGSLLLERLREAFPKKVIQTYSVFANSDTSQTTDVVVHPYNWVLSMQRLIENPDHVVVLDNAALHRLAAGKFKTDTPTFDHINSLVARIMSTSTAMYRFNSAVCPSIRYLDLAPFPPMHFIQSAISPVVDPNENFTRKTSVADVTRFLLKPTSMMVSTASRARPNDCMLSAYMFLQGQIEAHTIMSAEQNVDFAIRRPPFYMLKPLRMMHAPLSPYVRPQYKVSGLLLNNSTSVAPLFESLLSKYDKLRSKKAFIDKFEKIDNFSLDMMDEAMHLVQDLLDEYKAVVQKDYLTRGL
;
A
#
# COMPACT_ATOMS: atom_id res chain seq x y z
N MET A 1 -24.80 19.50 -0.77
CA MET A 1 -23.37 19.33 -1.11
C MET A 1 -22.97 18.00 -0.46
N SER A 2 -22.67 16.97 -1.24
CA SER A 2 -22.15 15.71 -0.68
C SER A 2 -20.77 16.03 -0.12
N GLY A 3 -20.63 15.99 1.21
CA GLY A 3 -19.36 16.16 1.88
C GLY A 3 -18.33 15.21 1.29
N THR A 4 -17.08 15.64 1.19
CA THR A 4 -15.95 14.77 0.85
C THR A 4 -15.90 13.65 1.87
N GLY A 5 -15.93 12.40 1.40
CA GLY A 5 -15.87 11.25 2.32
C GLY A 5 -14.50 11.18 2.99
N ALA A 6 -14.47 10.73 4.24
CA ALA A 6 -13.24 10.54 5.00
C ALA A 6 -12.51 9.24 4.61
N LEU A 7 -11.20 9.21 4.80
CA LEU A 7 -10.36 8.03 4.74
C LEU A 7 -9.81 7.72 6.13
N MET A 8 -9.98 6.50 6.57
CA MET A 8 -9.37 5.99 7.80
C MET A 8 -8.14 5.14 7.46
N THR A 9 -7.11 5.19 8.29
CA THR A 9 -5.94 4.33 8.15
C THR A 9 -5.87 3.31 9.28
N VAL A 10 -5.50 2.08 8.95
CA VAL A 10 -5.28 1.00 9.92
C VAL A 10 -3.87 0.44 9.70
N HIS A 11 -3.06 0.49 10.73
CA HIS A 11 -1.64 0.12 10.66
C HIS A 11 -1.38 -1.08 11.57
N VAL A 12 -0.88 -2.20 11.02
CA VAL A 12 -0.79 -3.47 11.75
C VAL A 12 0.62 -4.02 11.80
N GLY A 13 1.09 -4.27 13.02
CA GLY A 13 2.39 -4.84 13.31
C GLY A 13 3.55 -3.85 13.11
N GLN A 14 4.77 -4.31 13.39
CA GLN A 14 5.97 -3.47 13.34
C GLN A 14 6.10 -2.70 12.02
N CYS A 15 6.03 -3.39 10.88
CA CYS A 15 6.19 -2.78 9.56
C CYS A 15 5.08 -1.76 9.27
N GLY A 16 3.82 -2.12 9.55
CA GLY A 16 2.67 -1.22 9.34
C GLY A 16 2.78 0.06 10.15
N ASN A 17 3.18 -0.04 11.42
CA ASN A 17 3.34 1.13 12.31
C ASN A 17 4.57 1.97 11.95
N GLN A 18 5.66 1.39 11.45
CA GLN A 18 6.79 2.15 10.90
C GLN A 18 6.42 2.91 9.63
N LEU A 19 5.58 2.32 8.76
CA LEU A 19 5.02 3.01 7.61
C LEU A 19 4.06 4.13 8.04
N ALA A 20 3.25 3.91 9.09
CA ALA A 20 2.41 4.96 9.69
C ALA A 20 3.24 6.17 10.09
N GLN A 21 4.36 5.96 10.76
CA GLN A 21 5.25 7.04 11.19
C GLN A 21 5.73 7.88 10.00
N ALA A 22 6.18 7.24 8.92
CA ALA A 22 6.65 7.95 7.74
C ALA A 22 5.50 8.67 7.01
N PHE A 23 4.35 8.01 6.88
CA PHE A 23 3.17 8.57 6.21
C PHE A 23 2.62 9.78 6.96
N TRP A 24 2.35 9.66 8.26
CA TRP A 24 1.75 10.72 9.05
C TRP A 24 2.68 11.92 9.22
N LYS A 25 4.01 11.71 9.25
CA LYS A 25 4.96 12.81 9.16
C LYS A 25 4.76 13.62 7.87
N SER A 26 4.64 12.94 6.72
CA SER A 26 4.36 13.61 5.45
C SER A 26 3.00 14.32 5.45
N MET A 27 1.97 13.70 6.05
CA MET A 27 0.62 14.29 6.10
C MET A 27 0.58 15.56 6.94
N VAL A 28 1.23 15.56 8.09
CA VAL A 28 1.35 16.73 8.98
C VAL A 28 2.05 17.88 8.24
N ASP A 29 3.18 17.59 7.57
CA ASP A 29 3.91 18.59 6.79
C ASP A 29 3.07 19.13 5.62
N GLU A 30 2.41 18.22 4.86
CA GLU A 30 1.62 18.58 3.67
C GLU A 30 0.33 19.34 3.97
N HIS A 31 -0.22 19.24 5.18
CA HIS A 31 -1.40 19.97 5.64
C HIS A 31 -1.07 21.18 6.54
N GLY A 32 0.22 21.51 6.68
CA GLY A 32 0.65 22.64 7.51
C GLY A 32 0.23 22.52 8.97
N ILE A 33 0.31 21.30 9.52
CA ILE A 33 -0.03 20.99 10.91
C ILE A 33 1.28 20.84 11.69
N ASN A 34 1.34 21.33 12.92
CA ASN A 34 2.50 21.16 13.79
C ASN A 34 2.40 19.86 14.63
N GLU A 35 3.44 19.59 15.41
CA GLU A 35 3.54 18.40 16.28
C GLU A 35 2.46 18.35 17.38
N ARG A 36 1.73 19.44 17.61
CA ARG A 36 0.62 19.56 18.56
C ARG A 36 -0.75 19.48 17.88
N GLY A 37 -0.79 19.15 16.58
CA GLY A 37 -2.04 19.11 15.83
C GLY A 37 -2.60 20.48 15.43
N GLN A 38 -1.88 21.58 15.65
CA GLN A 38 -2.36 22.93 15.36
C GLN A 38 -1.92 23.35 13.95
N THR A 39 -2.75 24.13 13.26
CA THR A 39 -2.40 24.71 11.97
C THR A 39 -1.31 25.76 12.14
N THR A 40 -0.31 25.76 11.25
CA THR A 40 0.82 26.68 11.24
C THR A 40 0.61 27.87 10.27
N HIS A 41 -0.42 27.77 9.43
CA HIS A 41 -0.76 28.74 8.40
C HIS A 41 -2.26 29.02 8.41
N GLU A 42 -2.70 30.09 7.75
CA GLU A 42 -4.12 30.32 7.45
C GLU A 42 -4.66 29.17 6.59
N ASP A 43 -5.89 28.75 6.87
CA ASP A 43 -6.52 27.64 6.16
C ASP A 43 -6.74 27.97 4.68
N ASP A 44 -6.19 27.14 3.80
CA ASP A 44 -6.49 27.18 2.37
C ASP A 44 -7.81 26.43 2.12
N MET A 45 -8.77 27.11 1.50
CA MET A 45 -10.07 26.51 1.14
C MET A 45 -9.96 25.26 0.24
N ASN A 46 -8.79 25.05 -0.37
CA ASN A 46 -8.52 23.87 -1.20
C ASN A 46 -7.96 22.70 -0.41
N ASP A 47 -7.59 22.92 0.85
CA ASP A 47 -7.04 21.87 1.72
C ASP A 47 -8.16 21.16 2.48
N LYS A 48 -8.39 19.91 2.13
CA LYS A 48 -9.42 19.06 2.74
C LYS A 48 -8.80 18.23 3.86
N LYS A 49 -8.44 18.88 4.97
CA LYS A 49 -7.89 18.20 6.16
C LYS A 49 -8.84 17.13 6.67
N ASP A 50 -10.16 17.35 6.61
CA ASP A 50 -11.20 16.47 7.10
C ASP A 50 -11.17 15.06 6.48
N LEU A 51 -10.50 14.91 5.32
CA LEU A 51 -10.34 13.61 4.68
C LEU A 51 -9.56 12.61 5.58
N LEU A 52 -8.48 13.07 6.18
CA LEU A 52 -7.54 12.23 6.95
C LEU A 52 -7.44 12.63 8.44
N PHE A 53 -7.94 13.80 8.80
CA PHE A 53 -7.93 14.29 10.16
C PHE A 53 -9.36 14.59 10.62
N TYR A 54 -9.58 14.61 11.90
CA TYR A 54 -10.73 15.27 12.51
C TYR A 54 -10.26 16.37 13.44
N GLN A 55 -11.08 17.40 13.63
CA GLN A 55 -10.78 18.48 14.53
C GLN A 55 -11.39 18.17 15.90
N ALA A 56 -10.58 18.20 16.94
CA ALA A 56 -11.03 18.03 18.31
C ALA A 56 -11.61 19.33 18.87
N ASP A 57 -12.28 19.26 20.03
CA ASP A 57 -12.97 20.40 20.64
C ASP A 57 -12.07 21.58 21.00
N ASP A 58 -10.75 21.36 21.10
CA ASP A 58 -9.73 22.38 21.36
C ASP A 58 -9.01 22.87 20.09
N ASP A 59 -9.65 22.68 18.94
CA ASP A 59 -9.20 23.12 17.62
C ASP A 59 -7.91 22.44 17.09
N HIS A 60 -7.44 21.35 17.70
CA HIS A 60 -6.35 20.60 17.12
C HIS A 60 -6.81 19.46 16.20
N TYR A 61 -6.01 19.17 15.17
CA TYR A 61 -6.25 18.13 14.19
C TYR A 61 -5.64 16.80 14.65
N VAL A 62 -6.47 15.76 14.65
CA VAL A 62 -6.10 14.40 15.07
C VAL A 62 -6.20 13.46 13.87
N PRO A 63 -5.18 12.63 13.60
CA PRO A 63 -5.21 11.62 12.54
C PRO A 63 -6.36 10.62 12.67
N ARG A 64 -7.05 10.34 11.57
CA ARG A 64 -8.00 9.22 11.48
C ARG A 64 -7.21 7.92 11.30
N ALA A 65 -6.57 7.49 12.38
CA ALA A 65 -5.62 6.39 12.36
C ALA A 65 -5.85 5.45 13.53
N VAL A 66 -5.80 4.14 13.24
CA VAL A 66 -5.80 3.08 14.24
C VAL A 66 -4.47 2.34 14.15
N LEU A 67 -3.76 2.27 15.28
CA LEU A 67 -2.47 1.61 15.41
C LEU A 67 -2.64 0.30 16.18
N VAL A 68 -2.23 -0.82 15.59
CA VAL A 68 -2.41 -2.16 16.16
C VAL A 68 -1.08 -2.90 16.19
N ASP A 69 -0.67 -3.37 17.35
CA ASP A 69 0.47 -4.30 17.46
C ASP A 69 0.30 -5.25 18.65
N LEU A 70 0.84 -6.46 18.51
CA LEU A 70 0.98 -7.44 19.60
C LEU A 70 2.27 -7.22 20.39
N GLU A 71 3.19 -6.40 19.89
CA GLU A 71 4.45 -6.01 20.54
C GLU A 71 4.48 -4.49 20.76
N PRO A 72 4.67 -3.99 21.99
CA PRO A 72 4.53 -2.56 22.29
C PRO A 72 5.71 -1.69 21.83
N ARG A 73 6.84 -2.28 21.45
CA ARG A 73 8.10 -1.57 21.24
C ARG A 73 8.01 -0.45 20.19
N VAL A 74 7.42 -0.73 19.03
CA VAL A 74 7.40 0.22 17.90
C VAL A 74 6.44 1.37 18.19
N ILE A 75 5.23 1.08 18.61
CA ILE A 75 4.23 2.10 18.92
C ILE A 75 4.68 2.95 20.10
N ASN A 76 5.22 2.35 21.16
CA ASN A 76 5.74 3.12 22.30
C ASN A 76 6.92 4.02 21.88
N GLY A 77 7.81 3.54 21.02
CA GLY A 77 8.88 4.37 20.45
C GLY A 77 8.35 5.54 19.62
N MET A 78 7.30 5.32 18.85
CA MET A 78 6.62 6.36 18.08
C MET A 78 5.97 7.40 19.00
N MET A 79 5.25 6.98 20.03
CA MET A 79 4.57 7.87 20.99
C MET A 79 5.54 8.64 21.90
N GLN A 80 6.77 8.17 22.07
CA GLN A 80 7.82 8.90 22.77
C GLN A 80 8.54 9.93 21.89
N SER A 81 8.36 9.86 20.56
CA SER A 81 8.94 10.84 19.64
C SER A 81 8.24 12.19 19.76
N PRO A 82 8.98 13.33 19.80
CA PRO A 82 8.37 14.65 19.86
C PRO A 82 7.34 14.92 18.75
N ASN A 83 7.55 14.35 17.56
CA ASN A 83 6.69 14.56 16.41
C ASN A 83 5.30 13.91 16.52
N PHE A 84 5.12 12.94 17.45
CA PHE A 84 3.91 12.13 17.49
C PHE A 84 3.28 12.01 18.86
N SER A 85 3.99 12.39 19.93
CA SER A 85 3.53 12.22 21.33
C SER A 85 2.17 12.83 21.63
N ASN A 86 1.79 13.91 20.92
CA ASN A 86 0.55 14.63 21.11
C ASN A 86 -0.34 14.66 19.85
N LEU A 87 0.00 13.90 18.83
CA LEU A 87 -0.71 13.95 17.56
C LEU A 87 -1.83 12.90 17.48
N PHE A 88 -1.59 11.68 17.96
CA PHE A 88 -2.54 10.58 17.85
C PHE A 88 -3.48 10.51 19.05
N ASN A 89 -4.71 10.12 18.78
CA ASN A 89 -5.63 9.72 19.84
C ASN A 89 -5.16 8.40 20.46
N THR A 90 -4.86 8.40 21.75
CA THR A 90 -4.42 7.21 22.50
C THR A 90 -5.47 6.11 22.54
N ASP A 91 -6.75 6.46 22.45
CA ASP A 91 -7.85 5.50 22.42
C ASP A 91 -7.91 4.71 21.10
N ASN A 92 -7.24 5.18 20.05
CA ASN A 92 -7.13 4.52 18.77
C ASN A 92 -5.87 3.63 18.66
N ILE A 93 -5.23 3.35 19.79
CA ILE A 93 -4.03 2.52 19.85
C ILE A 93 -4.37 1.22 20.57
N PHE A 94 -4.18 0.09 19.88
CA PHE A 94 -4.26 -1.23 20.49
C PHE A 94 -2.86 -1.81 20.67
N LEU A 95 -2.54 -2.16 21.92
CA LEU A 95 -1.35 -2.92 22.29
C LEU A 95 -1.78 -4.15 23.09
N SER A 96 -1.19 -5.31 22.78
CA SER A 96 -1.50 -6.53 23.55
C SER A 96 -0.92 -6.46 24.96
N ASP A 97 -1.74 -6.79 25.94
CA ASP A 97 -1.33 -6.86 27.35
C ASP A 97 -0.23 -7.89 27.60
N HIS A 98 -0.15 -8.93 26.78
CA HIS A 98 0.85 -10.00 26.90
C HIS A 98 2.22 -9.62 26.33
N GLY A 99 2.32 -8.62 25.45
CA GLY A 99 3.56 -8.00 24.95
C GLY A 99 4.56 -8.94 24.23
N GLY A 100 4.22 -10.21 24.03
CA GLY A 100 5.13 -11.24 23.50
C GLY A 100 5.29 -11.26 21.99
N GLY A 101 4.44 -10.54 21.27
CA GLY A 101 4.39 -10.56 19.80
C GLY A 101 3.99 -11.94 19.24
N ALA A 102 3.96 -12.05 17.91
CA ALA A 102 3.57 -13.30 17.22
C ALA A 102 4.75 -14.18 16.80
N GLY A 103 5.98 -13.91 17.25
CA GLY A 103 7.16 -14.73 16.96
C GLY A 103 7.43 -14.98 15.47
N ASN A 104 7.10 -14.02 14.59
CA ASN A 104 7.18 -14.15 13.14
C ASN A 104 6.40 -15.34 12.55
N ASN A 105 5.32 -15.75 13.20
CA ASN A 105 4.47 -16.87 12.78
C ASN A 105 3.05 -16.36 12.52
N TRP A 106 2.54 -16.57 11.29
CA TRP A 106 1.21 -16.18 10.89
C TRP A 106 0.12 -16.77 11.78
N ALA A 107 0.21 -18.09 12.06
CA ALA A 107 -0.80 -18.77 12.89
C ALA A 107 -0.84 -18.18 14.30
N SER A 108 0.33 -17.94 14.91
CA SER A 108 0.40 -17.29 16.22
C SER A 108 -0.24 -15.90 16.19
N GLY A 109 0.03 -15.08 15.14
CA GLY A 109 -0.56 -13.77 15.00
C GLY A 109 -2.06 -13.80 14.74
N TYR A 110 -2.53 -14.76 13.94
CA TYR A 110 -3.95 -14.91 13.61
C TYR A 110 -4.77 -15.32 14.84
N PHE A 111 -4.36 -16.35 15.57
CA PHE A 111 -5.12 -16.86 16.72
C PHE A 111 -5.01 -15.93 17.94
N GLN A 112 -3.85 -15.31 18.21
CA GLN A 112 -3.77 -14.22 19.20
C GLN A 112 -4.66 -13.04 18.82
N GLY A 113 -4.71 -12.72 17.53
CA GLY A 113 -5.62 -11.69 17.00
C GLY A 113 -7.10 -12.03 17.28
N GLN A 114 -7.50 -13.30 17.14
CA GLN A 114 -8.87 -13.75 17.44
C GLN A 114 -9.28 -13.50 18.89
N GLU A 115 -8.37 -13.63 19.85
CA GLU A 115 -8.65 -13.38 21.25
C GLU A 115 -8.94 -11.90 21.55
N VAL A 116 -8.39 -11.00 20.75
CA VAL A 116 -8.46 -9.55 20.97
C VAL A 116 -9.23 -8.79 19.87
N GLN A 117 -9.77 -9.51 18.86
CA GLN A 117 -10.41 -8.91 17.70
C GLN A 117 -11.56 -7.96 18.04
N GLU A 118 -12.37 -8.29 19.05
CA GLU A 118 -13.50 -7.46 19.47
C GLU A 118 -13.02 -6.09 19.92
N LYS A 119 -11.97 -6.04 20.77
CA LYS A 119 -11.39 -4.78 21.24
C LYS A 119 -10.85 -3.94 20.07
N ILE A 120 -10.16 -4.56 19.12
CA ILE A 120 -9.61 -3.86 17.94
C ILE A 120 -10.74 -3.35 17.06
N MET A 121 -11.75 -4.18 16.79
CA MET A 121 -12.89 -3.79 15.96
C MET A 121 -13.73 -2.69 16.59
N ASP A 122 -13.91 -2.68 17.91
CA ASP A 122 -14.59 -1.60 18.64
C ASP A 122 -13.85 -0.25 18.44
N ILE A 123 -12.52 -0.25 18.46
CA ILE A 123 -11.72 0.95 18.18
C ILE A 123 -11.95 1.41 16.73
N ILE A 124 -11.90 0.49 15.77
CA ILE A 124 -12.08 0.79 14.34
C ILE A 124 -13.49 1.30 14.05
N ILE A 125 -14.51 0.66 14.61
CA ILE A 125 -15.92 1.06 14.41
C ILE A 125 -16.16 2.44 15.03
N ARG A 126 -15.66 2.69 16.24
CA ARG A 126 -15.76 4.00 16.89
C ARG A 126 -15.11 5.10 16.05
N GLU A 127 -13.91 4.87 15.51
CA GLU A 127 -13.25 5.84 14.61
C GLU A 127 -14.05 6.04 13.31
N ALA A 128 -14.65 4.98 12.76
CA ALA A 128 -15.50 5.08 11.59
C ALA A 128 -16.80 5.86 11.84
N GLU A 129 -17.37 5.77 13.06
CA GLU A 129 -18.56 6.51 13.48
C GLU A 129 -18.29 8.00 13.73
N ASN A 130 -17.03 8.38 13.99
CA ASN A 130 -16.60 9.78 14.12
C ASN A 130 -16.59 10.54 12.77
N THR A 131 -17.14 9.98 11.72
CA THR A 131 -17.26 10.64 10.40
C THR A 131 -18.63 10.40 9.79
N ASP A 132 -19.22 11.45 9.20
CA ASP A 132 -20.52 11.36 8.53
C ASP A 132 -20.50 10.44 7.31
N ASN A 133 -19.36 10.36 6.63
CA ASN A 133 -19.19 9.52 5.45
C ASN A 133 -17.77 8.97 5.34
N LEU A 134 -17.59 7.72 5.70
CA LEU A 134 -16.35 6.98 5.44
C LEU A 134 -16.35 6.51 3.99
N ASP A 135 -15.36 6.90 3.19
CA ASP A 135 -15.21 6.48 1.79
C ASP A 135 -14.36 5.21 1.66
N GLY A 136 -13.33 5.08 2.48
CA GLY A 136 -12.46 3.91 2.40
C GLY A 136 -11.50 3.79 3.57
N ILE A 137 -10.82 2.65 3.59
CA ILE A 137 -9.84 2.27 4.61
C ILE A 137 -8.51 1.98 3.91
N LEU A 138 -7.45 2.65 4.36
CA LEU A 138 -6.08 2.39 3.94
C LEU A 138 -5.42 1.49 4.98
N PHE A 139 -5.02 0.31 4.59
CA PHE A 139 -4.48 -0.71 5.49
C PHE A 139 -3.01 -0.97 5.20
N THR A 140 -2.14 -0.83 6.19
CA THR A 140 -0.69 -1.07 6.03
C THR A 140 -0.23 -2.25 6.86
N HIS A 141 0.46 -3.19 6.25
CA HIS A 141 0.99 -4.37 6.92
C HIS A 141 2.13 -5.04 6.15
N SER A 142 2.78 -6.00 6.76
CA SER A 142 3.70 -6.92 6.09
C SER A 142 3.08 -8.30 5.98
N VAL A 143 3.29 -8.98 4.86
CA VAL A 143 2.88 -10.39 4.65
C VAL A 143 3.91 -11.40 5.13
N SER A 144 5.00 -10.95 5.76
CA SER A 144 6.17 -11.79 6.08
C SER A 144 6.34 -12.07 7.55
N GLY A 145 5.93 -11.13 8.41
CA GLY A 145 6.04 -11.23 9.87
C GLY A 145 4.91 -12.06 10.49
N GLY A 146 4.75 -11.99 11.81
CA GLY A 146 3.68 -12.68 12.53
C GLY A 146 2.43 -11.79 12.69
N THR A 147 2.55 -10.65 13.38
CA THR A 147 1.41 -9.71 13.64
C THR A 147 0.86 -9.15 12.33
N GLY A 148 1.71 -8.50 11.51
CA GLY A 148 1.26 -7.88 10.27
C GLY A 148 0.62 -8.86 9.27
N SER A 149 1.11 -10.10 9.22
CA SER A 149 0.56 -11.14 8.36
C SER A 149 -0.64 -11.84 9.01
N GLY A 150 -0.53 -12.36 10.23
CA GLY A 150 -1.56 -13.14 10.90
C GLY A 150 -2.71 -12.29 11.41
N THR A 151 -2.46 -11.38 12.35
CA THR A 151 -3.49 -10.44 12.85
C THR A 151 -4.02 -9.56 11.72
N GLY A 152 -3.13 -9.13 10.79
CA GLY A 152 -3.54 -8.37 9.62
C GLY A 152 -4.52 -9.12 8.72
N SER A 153 -4.32 -10.44 8.50
CA SER A 153 -5.25 -11.29 7.76
C SER A 153 -6.62 -11.35 8.43
N LEU A 154 -6.66 -11.59 9.73
CA LEU A 154 -7.91 -11.60 10.50
C LEU A 154 -8.65 -10.26 10.41
N LEU A 155 -7.93 -9.16 10.59
CA LEU A 155 -8.55 -7.83 10.55
C LEU A 155 -9.10 -7.51 9.15
N LEU A 156 -8.48 -7.97 8.07
CA LEU A 156 -9.02 -7.80 6.72
C LEU A 156 -10.36 -8.53 6.55
N GLU A 157 -10.49 -9.74 7.09
CA GLU A 157 -11.77 -10.48 7.11
C GLU A 157 -12.84 -9.66 7.87
N ARG A 158 -12.54 -9.22 9.09
CA ARG A 158 -13.48 -8.45 9.92
C ARG A 158 -13.83 -7.09 9.33
N LEU A 159 -12.86 -6.41 8.70
CA LEU A 159 -13.12 -5.15 8.01
C LEU A 159 -14.05 -5.33 6.82
N ARG A 160 -13.90 -6.39 6.04
CA ARG A 160 -14.81 -6.69 4.93
C ARG A 160 -16.21 -7.02 5.41
N GLU A 161 -16.34 -7.78 6.52
CA GLU A 161 -17.63 -8.07 7.15
C GLU A 161 -18.33 -6.80 7.69
N ALA A 162 -17.58 -5.95 8.40
CA ALA A 162 -18.13 -4.73 9.00
C ALA A 162 -18.41 -3.63 7.96
N PHE A 163 -17.58 -3.52 6.93
CA PHE A 163 -17.63 -2.45 5.92
C PHE A 163 -17.74 -2.97 4.47
N PRO A 164 -18.78 -3.75 4.13
CA PRO A 164 -18.88 -4.44 2.83
C PRO A 164 -18.96 -3.51 1.62
N LYS A 165 -19.34 -2.23 1.83
CA LYS A 165 -19.51 -1.23 0.76
C LYS A 165 -18.41 -0.16 0.74
N LYS A 166 -17.43 -0.25 1.63
CA LYS A 166 -16.31 0.70 1.69
C LYS A 166 -15.11 0.12 0.96
N VAL A 167 -14.33 0.99 0.34
CA VAL A 167 -13.10 0.57 -0.33
C VAL A 167 -12.05 0.22 0.71
N ILE A 168 -11.52 -1.00 0.64
CA ILE A 168 -10.36 -1.43 1.43
C ILE A 168 -9.16 -1.51 0.49
N GLN A 169 -8.21 -0.60 0.66
CA GLN A 169 -6.96 -0.59 -0.07
C GLN A 169 -5.81 -0.94 0.86
N THR A 170 -5.06 -1.98 0.54
CA THR A 170 -3.90 -2.37 1.33
C THR A 170 -2.61 -1.88 0.70
N TYR A 171 -1.63 -1.54 1.55
CA TYR A 171 -0.23 -1.36 1.20
C TYR A 171 0.54 -2.51 1.86
N SER A 172 0.73 -3.57 1.09
CA SER A 172 1.23 -4.83 1.58
C SER A 172 2.72 -4.96 1.25
N VAL A 173 3.55 -5.09 2.30
CA VAL A 173 5.00 -5.20 2.15
C VAL A 173 5.39 -6.67 2.07
N PHE A 174 5.95 -7.03 0.91
CA PHE A 174 6.48 -8.35 0.61
C PHE A 174 7.97 -8.40 0.94
N ALA A 175 8.41 -9.45 1.62
CA ALA A 175 9.83 -9.64 1.88
C ALA A 175 10.60 -9.91 0.59
N ASN A 176 11.92 -9.76 0.68
CA ASN A 176 12.83 -9.93 -0.43
C ASN A 176 12.55 -11.20 -1.24
N SER A 177 12.14 -11.02 -2.49
CA SER A 177 11.99 -12.10 -3.45
C SER A 177 13.34 -12.56 -4.02
N ASP A 178 14.38 -11.73 -3.91
CA ASP A 178 15.71 -12.02 -4.44
C ASP A 178 16.46 -13.03 -3.56
N THR A 179 16.99 -14.06 -4.20
CA THR A 179 17.71 -15.16 -3.54
C THR A 179 19.08 -14.78 -2.98
N SER A 180 19.56 -13.57 -3.31
CA SER A 180 20.89 -13.09 -2.91
C SER A 180 20.95 -12.50 -1.50
N GLN A 181 19.80 -12.10 -0.94
CA GLN A 181 19.70 -11.59 0.44
C GLN A 181 18.86 -12.55 1.29
N THR A 182 19.45 -13.07 2.37
CA THR A 182 18.72 -13.88 3.34
C THR A 182 17.67 -13.04 4.04
N THR A 183 16.42 -13.47 3.95
CA THR A 183 15.36 -12.93 4.80
C THR A 183 15.58 -13.43 6.24
N ASP A 184 15.47 -12.54 7.22
CA ASP A 184 15.61 -12.90 8.64
C ASP A 184 14.53 -13.90 9.10
N VAL A 185 13.42 -13.99 8.36
CA VAL A 185 12.29 -14.87 8.68
C VAL A 185 12.26 -16.08 7.76
N VAL A 186 12.74 -17.22 8.25
CA VAL A 186 12.82 -18.46 7.47
C VAL A 186 11.44 -19.00 7.06
N VAL A 187 10.41 -18.79 7.88
CA VAL A 187 9.02 -19.24 7.65
C VAL A 187 8.19 -18.29 6.78
N HIS A 188 8.82 -17.23 6.28
CA HIS A 188 8.16 -16.24 5.41
C HIS A 188 7.30 -16.86 4.28
N PRO A 189 7.70 -17.91 3.53
CA PRO A 189 6.86 -18.46 2.47
C PRO A 189 5.53 -19.03 2.99
N TYR A 190 5.47 -19.57 4.19
CA TYR A 190 4.22 -20.02 4.81
C TYR A 190 3.33 -18.83 5.21
N ASN A 191 3.92 -17.84 5.90
CA ASN A 191 3.20 -16.63 6.29
C ASN A 191 2.62 -15.92 5.05
N TRP A 192 3.39 -15.87 3.96
CA TRP A 192 2.98 -15.26 2.71
C TRP A 192 1.78 -15.98 2.09
N VAL A 193 1.84 -17.32 1.92
CA VAL A 193 0.73 -18.09 1.32
C VAL A 193 -0.57 -17.89 2.11
N LEU A 194 -0.51 -18.00 3.44
CA LEU A 194 -1.67 -17.81 4.31
C LEU A 194 -2.24 -16.39 4.25
N SER A 195 -1.38 -15.37 4.13
CA SER A 195 -1.81 -13.98 3.96
C SER A 195 -2.41 -13.72 2.59
N MET A 196 -1.88 -14.37 1.54
CA MET A 196 -2.38 -14.19 0.17
C MET A 196 -3.83 -14.61 0.01
N GLN A 197 -4.28 -15.67 0.68
CA GLN A 197 -5.70 -16.05 0.68
C GLN A 197 -6.58 -14.85 1.06
N ARG A 198 -6.27 -14.19 2.19
CA ARG A 198 -7.05 -13.05 2.70
C ARG A 198 -6.91 -11.80 1.83
N LEU A 199 -5.74 -11.64 1.22
CA LEU A 199 -5.52 -10.55 0.26
C LEU A 199 -6.22 -10.78 -1.09
N ILE A 200 -6.51 -12.01 -1.46
CA ILE A 200 -7.32 -12.34 -2.66
C ILE A 200 -8.81 -12.11 -2.39
N GLU A 201 -9.28 -12.41 -1.18
CA GLU A 201 -10.70 -12.45 -0.87
C GLU A 201 -11.28 -11.12 -0.36
N ASN A 202 -10.51 -10.31 0.38
CA ASN A 202 -11.08 -9.24 1.20
C ASN A 202 -10.85 -7.82 0.68
N PRO A 203 -9.65 -7.35 0.34
CA PRO A 203 -9.45 -5.97 -0.13
C PRO A 203 -9.94 -5.75 -1.56
N ASP A 204 -10.25 -4.50 -1.90
CA ASP A 204 -10.56 -4.10 -3.27
C ASP A 204 -9.30 -3.87 -4.10
N HIS A 205 -8.25 -3.34 -3.46
CA HIS A 205 -6.95 -3.09 -4.08
C HIS A 205 -5.82 -3.49 -3.14
N VAL A 206 -4.84 -4.22 -3.65
CA VAL A 206 -3.62 -4.58 -2.94
C VAL A 206 -2.42 -3.90 -3.62
N VAL A 207 -1.90 -2.84 -3.03
CA VAL A 207 -0.66 -2.22 -3.52
C VAL A 207 0.52 -3.07 -3.06
N VAL A 208 1.17 -3.71 -4.03
CA VAL A 208 2.30 -4.61 -3.81
C VAL A 208 3.59 -3.82 -3.68
N LEU A 209 4.25 -3.95 -2.53
CA LEU A 209 5.51 -3.29 -2.20
C LEU A 209 6.57 -4.35 -1.91
N ASP A 210 7.47 -4.58 -2.86
CA ASP A 210 8.52 -5.59 -2.72
C ASP A 210 9.79 -4.94 -2.14
N ASN A 211 10.22 -5.40 -0.98
CA ASN A 211 11.42 -4.88 -0.31
C ASN A 211 12.67 -4.94 -1.19
N ALA A 212 12.83 -5.96 -2.04
CA ALA A 212 13.97 -6.03 -2.95
C ALA A 212 13.97 -4.89 -3.97
N ALA A 213 12.79 -4.56 -4.51
CA ALA A 213 12.64 -3.44 -5.44
C ALA A 213 12.85 -2.10 -4.75
N LEU A 214 12.29 -1.94 -3.55
CA LEU A 214 12.43 -0.73 -2.73
C LEU A 214 13.91 -0.47 -2.37
N HIS A 215 14.63 -1.49 -1.91
CA HIS A 215 16.07 -1.41 -1.65
C HIS A 215 16.87 -1.02 -2.90
N ARG A 216 16.61 -1.68 -4.04
CA ARG A 216 17.26 -1.37 -5.31
C ARG A 216 17.03 0.09 -5.72
N LEU A 217 15.81 0.59 -5.61
CA LEU A 217 15.46 1.97 -5.96
C LEU A 217 16.09 2.97 -5.00
N ALA A 218 16.08 2.68 -3.71
CA ALA A 218 16.71 3.51 -2.70
C ALA A 218 18.24 3.56 -2.88
N ALA A 219 18.92 2.42 -3.02
CA ALA A 219 20.36 2.36 -3.24
C ALA A 219 20.79 3.13 -4.50
N GLY A 220 20.07 2.92 -5.61
CA GLY A 220 20.39 3.57 -6.88
C GLY A 220 20.19 5.08 -6.90
N LYS A 221 19.40 5.64 -5.97
CA LYS A 221 19.01 7.06 -5.96
C LYS A 221 19.59 7.85 -4.80
N PHE A 222 19.66 7.26 -3.62
CA PHE A 222 20.24 7.92 -2.44
C PHE A 222 21.77 7.82 -2.41
N LYS A 223 22.40 7.23 -3.44
CA LYS A 223 23.86 7.03 -3.52
C LYS A 223 24.43 6.36 -2.27
N THR A 224 23.66 5.51 -1.64
CA THR A 224 23.99 4.79 -0.42
C THR A 224 23.99 3.30 -0.72
N ASP A 225 25.11 2.63 -0.46
CA ASP A 225 25.22 1.17 -0.71
C ASP A 225 24.26 0.34 0.18
N THR A 226 23.90 0.90 1.33
CA THR A 226 22.99 0.27 2.31
C THR A 226 21.87 1.23 2.71
N PRO A 227 20.73 1.24 1.99
CA PRO A 227 19.57 2.04 2.38
C PRO A 227 19.02 1.59 3.74
N THR A 228 18.67 2.53 4.58
CA THR A 228 18.00 2.26 5.86
C THR A 228 16.51 2.02 5.64
N PHE A 229 15.84 1.41 6.63
CA PHE A 229 14.38 1.27 6.59
C PHE A 229 13.65 2.61 6.51
N ASP A 230 14.21 3.68 7.09
CA ASP A 230 13.62 5.03 6.99
C ASP A 230 13.58 5.53 5.55
N HIS A 231 14.62 5.27 4.76
CA HIS A 231 14.64 5.60 3.33
C HIS A 231 13.54 4.84 2.57
N ILE A 232 13.36 3.55 2.88
CA ILE A 232 12.35 2.71 2.25
C ILE A 232 10.94 3.18 2.64
N ASN A 233 10.72 3.39 3.93
CA ASN A 233 9.44 3.86 4.45
C ASN A 233 9.07 5.23 3.90
N SER A 234 10.04 6.12 3.68
CA SER A 234 9.80 7.43 3.04
C SER A 234 9.33 7.30 1.59
N LEU A 235 9.84 6.31 0.83
CA LEU A 235 9.35 6.03 -0.52
C LEU A 235 7.91 5.54 -0.51
N VAL A 236 7.57 4.64 0.40
CA VAL A 236 6.20 4.12 0.54
C VAL A 236 5.25 5.23 1.00
N ALA A 237 5.65 6.01 1.99
CA ALA A 237 4.88 7.17 2.45
C ALA A 237 4.58 8.16 1.31
N ARG A 238 5.53 8.38 0.42
CA ARG A 238 5.34 9.22 -0.76
C ARG A 238 4.37 8.62 -1.78
N ILE A 239 4.36 7.28 -1.95
CA ILE A 239 3.34 6.61 -2.77
C ILE A 239 1.95 6.83 -2.18
N MET A 240 1.79 6.61 -0.87
CA MET A 240 0.53 6.82 -0.16
C MET A 240 0.08 8.29 -0.22
N SER A 241 1.00 9.23 0.01
CA SER A 241 0.73 10.66 -0.09
C SER A 241 0.27 11.06 -1.50
N THR A 242 1.02 10.67 -2.54
CA THR A 242 0.68 11.05 -3.92
C THR A 242 -0.63 10.42 -4.39
N SER A 243 -0.92 9.17 -3.98
CA SER A 243 -2.17 8.48 -4.32
C SER A 243 -3.40 9.13 -3.68
N THR A 244 -3.24 9.81 -2.55
CA THR A 244 -4.32 10.52 -1.84
C THR A 244 -4.38 12.02 -2.15
N ALA A 245 -3.34 12.60 -2.76
CA ALA A 245 -3.22 14.05 -2.97
C ALA A 245 -4.40 14.67 -3.73
N MET A 246 -4.93 13.96 -4.72
CA MET A 246 -6.07 14.41 -5.50
C MET A 246 -7.39 14.49 -4.71
N TYR A 247 -7.49 13.75 -3.61
CA TYR A 247 -8.65 13.80 -2.71
C TYR A 247 -8.47 14.84 -1.62
N ARG A 248 -7.22 15.04 -1.16
CA ARG A 248 -6.85 15.96 -0.09
C ARG A 248 -6.84 17.43 -0.53
N PHE A 249 -6.35 17.67 -1.73
CA PHE A 249 -6.29 19.02 -2.28
C PHE A 249 -7.30 19.18 -3.43
N ASN A 250 -7.94 20.32 -3.52
CA ASN A 250 -9.06 20.52 -4.43
C ASN A 250 -8.66 20.22 -5.88
N SER A 251 -9.12 19.08 -6.38
CA SER A 251 -9.03 18.73 -7.79
C SER A 251 -10.43 18.76 -8.40
N ALA A 252 -10.59 19.49 -9.49
CA ALA A 252 -11.87 19.62 -10.19
C ALA A 252 -12.40 18.28 -10.76
N VAL A 253 -11.60 17.22 -10.74
CA VAL A 253 -11.84 16.00 -11.54
C VAL A 253 -12.07 14.74 -10.73
N CYS A 254 -11.72 14.68 -9.43
CA CYS A 254 -11.84 13.42 -8.70
C CYS A 254 -12.61 13.52 -7.39
N PRO A 255 -13.70 12.78 -7.30
CA PRO A 255 -14.63 12.90 -6.18
C PRO A 255 -14.40 11.92 -5.03
N SER A 256 -13.80 10.74 -5.24
CA SER A 256 -13.63 9.72 -4.20
C SER A 256 -12.72 8.57 -4.65
N ILE A 257 -12.06 7.90 -3.69
CA ILE A 257 -11.25 6.69 -3.93
C ILE A 257 -12.04 5.56 -4.60
N ARG A 258 -13.36 5.55 -4.45
CA ARG A 258 -14.28 4.57 -5.07
C ARG A 258 -14.25 4.57 -6.60
N TYR A 259 -13.80 5.67 -7.22
CA TYR A 259 -13.77 5.80 -8.68
C TYR A 259 -12.44 5.36 -9.30
N LEU A 260 -11.47 4.93 -8.49
CA LEU A 260 -10.27 4.28 -9.01
C LEU A 260 -10.58 2.82 -9.38
N ASP A 261 -10.93 2.62 -10.64
CA ASP A 261 -11.20 1.30 -11.17
C ASP A 261 -9.88 0.64 -11.63
N LEU A 262 -9.11 0.16 -10.66
CA LEU A 262 -7.82 -0.50 -10.88
C LEU A 262 -7.94 -2.04 -10.99
N ALA A 263 -9.08 -2.59 -10.58
CA ALA A 263 -9.33 -4.03 -10.58
C ALA A 263 -10.47 -4.38 -11.55
N PRO A 264 -10.24 -4.42 -12.88
CA PRO A 264 -11.28 -4.72 -13.86
C PRO A 264 -11.85 -6.14 -13.73
N PHE A 265 -11.09 -7.06 -13.15
CA PHE A 265 -11.47 -8.44 -12.94
C PHE A 265 -11.05 -8.90 -11.54
N PRO A 266 -11.98 -9.16 -10.62
CA PRO A 266 -11.69 -9.93 -9.42
C PRO A 266 -11.33 -11.38 -9.82
N PRO A 267 -10.30 -11.99 -9.24
CA PRO A 267 -9.48 -11.58 -8.09
C PRO A 267 -8.19 -10.81 -8.45
N MET A 268 -8.00 -10.37 -9.69
CA MET A 268 -6.79 -9.68 -10.16
C MET A 268 -6.81 -8.20 -9.74
N HIS A 269 -6.57 -7.92 -8.48
CA HIS A 269 -6.54 -6.57 -7.90
C HIS A 269 -5.20 -6.20 -7.26
N PHE A 270 -4.11 -6.86 -7.68
CA PHE A 270 -2.76 -6.61 -7.20
C PHE A 270 -2.09 -5.52 -8.02
N ILE A 271 -1.92 -4.36 -7.38
CA ILE A 271 -1.49 -3.11 -8.02
C ILE A 271 0.00 -2.91 -7.81
N GLN A 272 0.72 -2.70 -8.91
CA GLN A 272 2.10 -2.26 -8.89
C GLN A 272 2.18 -0.74 -8.86
N SER A 273 3.21 -0.20 -8.25
CA SER A 273 3.43 1.25 -8.19
C SER A 273 4.81 1.62 -8.72
N ALA A 274 4.91 2.81 -9.30
CA ALA A 274 6.19 3.45 -9.64
C ALA A 274 6.10 4.94 -9.33
N ILE A 275 7.18 5.53 -8.83
CA ILE A 275 7.26 6.96 -8.51
C ILE A 275 8.42 7.62 -9.24
N SER A 276 8.22 8.84 -9.70
CA SER A 276 9.24 9.64 -10.39
C SER A 276 9.09 11.13 -10.07
N PRO A 277 10.20 11.82 -9.86
CA PRO A 277 11.54 11.31 -9.61
C PRO A 277 11.69 10.71 -8.21
N VAL A 278 12.56 9.73 -8.06
CA VAL A 278 12.99 9.24 -6.74
C VAL A 278 14.21 10.04 -6.32
N VAL A 279 14.17 10.65 -5.15
CA VAL A 279 15.22 11.54 -4.66
C VAL A 279 15.34 11.47 -3.16
N ASP A 280 16.56 11.76 -2.71
CA ASP A 280 16.89 11.90 -1.31
C ASP A 280 16.08 13.06 -0.69
N PRO A 281 15.34 12.82 0.40
CA PRO A 281 14.60 13.85 1.12
C PRO A 281 15.48 15.02 1.58
N ASN A 282 16.79 14.79 1.73
CA ASN A 282 17.76 15.79 2.17
C ASN A 282 18.33 16.67 1.04
N GLU A 283 18.01 16.41 -0.23
CA GLU A 283 18.43 17.27 -1.33
C GLU A 283 17.56 18.54 -1.42
N ASN A 284 18.16 19.69 -1.21
CA ASN A 284 17.48 21.02 -1.11
C ASN A 284 17.32 21.77 -2.44
N PHE A 285 17.45 21.15 -3.62
CA PHE A 285 17.27 21.88 -4.86
C PHE A 285 16.15 21.35 -5.73
N THR A 286 15.45 22.32 -6.34
CA THR A 286 14.39 22.03 -7.30
C THR A 286 15.00 21.59 -8.63
N ARG A 287 14.81 20.34 -9.01
CA ARG A 287 15.23 19.83 -10.32
C ARG A 287 14.18 20.16 -11.39
N LYS A 288 14.65 20.58 -12.56
CA LYS A 288 13.81 20.76 -13.74
C LYS A 288 13.46 19.37 -14.30
N THR A 289 12.22 18.96 -14.14
CA THR A 289 11.68 17.73 -14.73
C THR A 289 10.57 18.10 -15.72
N SER A 290 10.48 17.38 -16.84
CA SER A 290 9.39 17.54 -17.79
C SER A 290 8.34 16.42 -17.60
N VAL A 291 7.10 16.66 -18.03
CA VAL A 291 6.04 15.64 -18.04
C VAL A 291 6.50 14.41 -18.84
N ALA A 292 7.13 14.62 -19.99
CA ALA A 292 7.60 13.54 -20.85
C ALA A 292 8.69 12.67 -20.16
N ASP A 293 9.61 13.28 -19.41
CA ASP A 293 10.67 12.54 -18.71
C ASP A 293 10.07 11.73 -17.56
N VAL A 294 9.16 12.34 -16.77
CA VAL A 294 8.47 11.66 -15.68
C VAL A 294 7.67 10.47 -16.20
N THR A 295 6.87 10.68 -17.23
CA THR A 295 6.04 9.64 -17.86
C THR A 295 6.89 8.49 -18.39
N ARG A 296 7.97 8.80 -19.12
CA ARG A 296 8.90 7.79 -19.64
C ARG A 296 9.55 6.98 -18.52
N PHE A 297 9.89 7.63 -17.41
CA PHE A 297 10.49 6.95 -16.27
C PHE A 297 9.49 6.04 -15.55
N LEU A 298 8.26 6.51 -15.32
CA LEU A 298 7.21 5.74 -14.67
C LEU A 298 6.86 4.44 -15.40
N LEU A 299 6.97 4.43 -16.73
CA LEU A 299 6.67 3.25 -17.55
C LEU A 299 7.84 2.27 -17.66
N LYS A 300 9.02 2.60 -17.12
CA LYS A 300 10.16 1.66 -17.14
C LYS A 300 9.93 0.53 -16.14
N PRO A 301 10.13 -0.74 -16.55
CA PRO A 301 10.02 -1.88 -15.62
C PRO A 301 10.95 -1.76 -14.40
N THR A 302 12.12 -1.13 -14.57
CA THR A 302 13.08 -0.91 -13.49
C THR A 302 12.64 0.11 -12.44
N SER A 303 11.60 0.91 -12.74
CA SER A 303 11.03 1.91 -11.83
C SER A 303 9.94 1.35 -10.94
N MET A 304 9.45 0.14 -11.24
CA MET A 304 8.38 -0.49 -10.48
C MET A 304 8.86 -0.93 -9.11
N MET A 305 7.98 -0.79 -8.11
CA MET A 305 8.19 -1.24 -6.73
C MET A 305 8.02 -2.76 -6.57
N VAL A 306 8.16 -3.50 -7.68
CA VAL A 306 8.17 -4.97 -7.74
C VAL A 306 9.41 -5.39 -8.51
N SER A 307 10.28 -6.21 -7.91
CA SER A 307 11.60 -6.56 -8.45
C SER A 307 11.54 -7.38 -9.74
N THR A 308 10.52 -8.21 -9.88
CA THR A 308 10.32 -9.07 -11.04
C THR A 308 9.81 -8.31 -12.28
N ALA A 309 9.23 -7.13 -12.09
CA ALA A 309 8.82 -6.28 -13.21
C ALA A 309 10.01 -5.85 -14.10
N SER A 310 11.24 -5.86 -13.56
CA SER A 310 12.44 -5.62 -14.37
C SER A 310 12.75 -6.74 -15.39
N ARG A 311 12.13 -7.91 -15.20
CA ARG A 311 12.21 -9.08 -16.11
C ARG A 311 10.93 -9.18 -16.96
N ALA A 312 10.35 -8.03 -17.34
CA ALA A 312 9.13 -7.97 -18.15
C ALA A 312 9.20 -8.97 -19.31
N ARG A 313 8.20 -9.83 -19.38
CA ARG A 313 8.06 -10.80 -20.48
C ARG A 313 7.51 -10.06 -21.70
N PRO A 314 7.87 -10.48 -22.93
CA PRO A 314 7.35 -9.84 -24.15
C PRO A 314 5.81 -9.77 -24.21
N ASN A 315 5.18 -10.63 -23.44
CA ASN A 315 3.74 -10.83 -23.42
C ASN A 315 3.03 -10.24 -22.18
N ASP A 316 3.72 -9.48 -21.32
CA ASP A 316 3.08 -8.85 -20.17
C ASP A 316 2.02 -7.84 -20.61
N CYS A 317 0.84 -7.91 -19.97
CA CYS A 317 -0.32 -7.09 -20.24
C CYS A 317 -0.61 -6.15 -19.09
N MET A 318 -0.85 -4.88 -19.39
CA MET A 318 -1.36 -3.89 -18.45
C MET A 318 -2.89 -3.87 -18.53
N LEU A 319 -3.55 -4.26 -17.43
CA LEU A 319 -5.01 -4.39 -17.37
C LEU A 319 -5.70 -3.04 -17.13
N SER A 320 -5.12 -2.22 -16.25
CA SER A 320 -5.57 -0.86 -15.94
C SER A 320 -4.42 -0.04 -15.41
N ALA A 321 -4.46 1.27 -15.60
CA ALA A 321 -3.45 2.16 -15.06
C ALA A 321 -3.96 3.56 -14.79
N TYR A 322 -3.50 4.15 -13.68
CA TYR A 322 -3.68 5.55 -13.34
C TYR A 322 -2.31 6.19 -13.11
N MET A 323 -2.08 7.31 -13.77
CA MET A 323 -0.87 8.11 -13.61
C MET A 323 -1.22 9.46 -13.00
N PHE A 324 -0.76 9.71 -11.80
CA PHE A 324 -0.94 10.95 -11.08
C PHE A 324 0.27 11.84 -11.34
N LEU A 325 0.05 13.00 -11.93
CA LEU A 325 1.11 13.98 -12.21
C LEU A 325 0.93 15.16 -11.27
N GLN A 326 1.97 15.55 -10.56
CA GLN A 326 2.00 16.67 -9.64
C GLN A 326 2.92 17.77 -10.14
N GLY A 327 2.55 19.03 -9.94
CA GLY A 327 3.33 20.19 -10.32
C GLY A 327 2.53 21.23 -11.07
N GLN A 328 3.22 22.27 -11.54
CA GLN A 328 2.63 23.29 -12.42
C GLN A 328 2.58 22.76 -13.86
N ILE A 329 1.47 22.11 -14.19
CA ILE A 329 1.28 21.42 -15.47
C ILE A 329 0.01 21.97 -16.11
N GLU A 330 0.10 22.36 -17.38
CA GLU A 330 -1.05 22.80 -18.15
C GLU A 330 -1.87 21.60 -18.63
N ALA A 331 -3.19 21.71 -18.61
CA ALA A 331 -4.10 20.60 -18.93
C ALA A 331 -3.84 20.00 -20.33
N HIS A 332 -3.52 20.83 -21.33
CA HIS A 332 -3.23 20.34 -22.68
C HIS A 332 -1.96 19.46 -22.73
N THR A 333 -0.99 19.72 -21.84
CA THR A 333 0.24 18.90 -21.76
C THR A 333 -0.08 17.51 -21.22
N ILE A 334 -0.99 17.39 -20.26
CA ILE A 334 -1.45 16.10 -19.71
C ILE A 334 -2.19 15.32 -20.78
N MET A 335 -3.13 15.95 -21.49
CA MET A 335 -3.90 15.30 -22.58
C MET A 335 -2.99 14.81 -23.70
N SER A 336 -2.01 15.61 -24.11
CA SER A 336 -1.02 15.22 -25.13
C SER A 336 -0.12 14.06 -24.65
N ALA A 337 0.29 14.07 -23.38
CA ALA A 337 1.07 13.01 -22.80
C ALA A 337 0.26 11.71 -22.70
N GLU A 338 -0.99 11.76 -22.29
CA GLU A 338 -1.91 10.62 -22.23
C GLU A 338 -2.07 9.96 -23.60
N GLN A 339 -2.34 10.73 -24.64
CA GLN A 339 -2.46 10.21 -26.01
C GLN A 339 -1.16 9.55 -26.51
N ASN A 340 -0.01 10.16 -26.23
CA ASN A 340 1.29 9.61 -26.66
C ASN A 340 1.62 8.30 -25.93
N VAL A 341 1.28 8.20 -24.65
CA VAL A 341 1.51 6.99 -23.85
C VAL A 341 0.53 5.91 -24.25
N ASP A 342 -0.73 6.20 -24.42
CA ASP A 342 -1.75 5.26 -24.85
C ASP A 342 -1.35 4.63 -26.19
N PHE A 343 -0.90 5.43 -27.16
CA PHE A 343 -0.37 4.93 -28.43
C PHE A 343 0.87 4.04 -28.26
N ALA A 344 1.79 4.38 -27.34
CA ALA A 344 3.02 3.61 -27.12
C ALA A 344 2.76 2.26 -26.42
N ILE A 345 1.72 2.19 -25.59
CA ILE A 345 1.36 0.99 -24.81
C ILE A 345 0.46 0.05 -25.63
N ARG A 346 -0.35 0.58 -26.55
CA ARG A 346 -1.23 -0.19 -27.45
C ARG A 346 -0.42 -1.01 -28.46
N ARG A 347 0.33 -2.00 -28.00
CA ARG A 347 0.96 -2.97 -28.90
C ARG A 347 0.11 -4.24 -28.97
N PRO A 348 -0.20 -4.74 -30.18
CA PRO A 348 -0.82 -6.06 -30.31
C PRO A 348 0.10 -7.13 -29.69
N PRO A 349 -0.43 -8.14 -28.98
CA PRO A 349 -1.85 -8.51 -28.88
C PRO A 349 -2.58 -7.88 -27.69
N PHE A 350 -1.98 -6.91 -26.99
CA PHE A 350 -2.44 -6.44 -25.70
C PHE A 350 -3.31 -5.21 -25.85
N TYR A 351 -4.60 -5.43 -25.67
CA TYR A 351 -5.52 -4.36 -25.43
C TYR A 351 -5.46 -4.05 -23.93
N MET A 352 -5.14 -2.84 -23.54
CA MET A 352 -5.52 -2.36 -22.23
C MET A 352 -7.05 -2.48 -22.15
N LEU A 353 -7.53 -3.28 -21.25
CA LEU A 353 -8.97 -3.46 -21.04
C LEU A 353 -9.60 -2.15 -20.60
N LYS A 354 -8.82 -1.30 -19.91
CA LYS A 354 -9.16 0.09 -19.60
C LYS A 354 -7.99 1.01 -20.00
N PRO A 355 -8.29 2.16 -20.63
CA PRO A 355 -7.25 3.08 -21.06
C PRO A 355 -6.46 3.59 -19.83
N LEU A 356 -5.16 3.84 -20.03
CA LEU A 356 -4.38 4.60 -19.07
C LEU A 356 -5.07 5.96 -18.86
N ARG A 357 -5.29 6.35 -17.62
CA ARG A 357 -5.78 7.67 -17.27
C ARG A 357 -4.69 8.49 -16.62
N MET A 358 -4.46 9.67 -17.13
CA MET A 358 -3.58 10.65 -16.51
C MET A 358 -4.40 11.70 -15.75
N MET A 359 -4.03 11.92 -14.50
CA MET A 359 -4.72 12.85 -13.62
C MET A 359 -3.74 13.86 -13.05
N HIS A 360 -4.16 15.12 -12.97
CA HIS A 360 -3.41 16.12 -12.22
C HIS A 360 -3.72 15.98 -10.74
N ALA A 361 -2.71 15.66 -9.95
CA ALA A 361 -2.80 15.67 -8.50
C ALA A 361 -2.17 16.98 -7.99
N PRO A 362 -2.92 17.83 -7.29
CA PRO A 362 -2.40 19.08 -6.77
C PRO A 362 -1.24 18.85 -5.79
N LEU A 363 -0.40 19.86 -5.68
CA LEU A 363 0.63 19.90 -4.64
C LEU A 363 0.05 20.52 -3.37
N SER A 364 0.63 20.16 -2.23
CA SER A 364 0.36 20.88 -0.99
C SER A 364 0.71 22.37 -1.12
N PRO A 365 -0.12 23.29 -0.63
CA PRO A 365 0.19 24.70 -0.59
C PRO A 365 1.27 25.04 0.46
N TYR A 366 1.52 24.16 1.42
CA TYR A 366 2.39 24.43 2.57
C TYR A 366 3.82 23.90 2.38
N VAL A 367 4.03 22.91 1.51
CA VAL A 367 5.32 22.28 1.27
C VAL A 367 5.90 22.74 -0.06
N ARG A 368 7.12 23.26 -0.03
CA ARG A 368 7.82 23.64 -1.26
C ARG A 368 8.16 22.39 -2.09
N PRO A 369 7.69 22.32 -3.35
CA PRO A 369 7.99 21.16 -4.18
C PRO A 369 9.48 21.07 -4.52
N GLN A 370 10.05 19.90 -4.36
CA GLN A 370 11.45 19.61 -4.73
C GLN A 370 11.63 19.50 -6.25
N TYR A 371 10.54 19.35 -7.00
CA TYR A 371 10.52 19.17 -8.45
C TYR A 371 9.51 20.06 -9.12
N LYS A 372 9.82 20.41 -10.37
CA LYS A 372 8.85 21.11 -11.20
C LYS A 372 7.66 20.18 -11.55
N VAL A 373 7.95 18.92 -11.87
CA VAL A 373 6.96 17.88 -12.15
C VAL A 373 7.39 16.60 -11.46
N SER A 374 6.46 15.94 -10.79
CA SER A 374 6.62 14.59 -10.25
C SER A 374 5.39 13.74 -10.61
N GLY A 375 5.45 12.43 -10.41
CA GLY A 375 4.31 11.58 -10.68
C GLY A 375 4.40 10.22 -10.01
N LEU A 376 3.24 9.60 -9.92
CA LEU A 376 3.00 8.23 -9.44
C LEU A 376 2.23 7.47 -10.52
N LEU A 377 2.65 6.26 -10.81
CA LEU A 377 1.89 5.30 -11.60
C LEU A 377 1.39 4.19 -10.65
N LEU A 378 0.08 3.95 -10.70
CA LEU A 378 -0.55 2.76 -10.15
C LEU A 378 -1.05 1.93 -11.33
N ASN A 379 -0.59 0.70 -11.47
CA ASN A 379 -1.00 -0.17 -12.56
C ASN A 379 -1.30 -1.59 -12.10
N ASN A 380 -2.34 -2.16 -12.66
CA ASN A 380 -2.62 -3.57 -12.59
C ASN A 380 -2.01 -4.24 -13.84
N SER A 381 -1.09 -5.15 -13.65
CA SER A 381 -0.36 -5.78 -14.75
C SER A 381 0.00 -7.23 -14.43
N THR A 382 -0.01 -8.06 -15.46
CA THR A 382 0.42 -9.45 -15.36
C THR A 382 1.89 -9.62 -14.96
N SER A 383 2.67 -8.55 -15.03
CA SER A 383 4.08 -8.55 -14.59
C SER A 383 4.27 -8.71 -13.07
N VAL A 384 3.19 -8.75 -12.27
CA VAL A 384 3.24 -9.15 -10.86
C VAL A 384 3.36 -10.67 -10.68
N ALA A 385 2.86 -11.46 -11.61
CA ALA A 385 2.80 -12.92 -11.51
C ALA A 385 4.16 -13.59 -11.24
N PRO A 386 5.29 -13.19 -11.86
CA PRO A 386 6.60 -13.77 -11.52
C PRO A 386 7.03 -13.60 -10.06
N LEU A 387 6.56 -12.56 -9.36
CA LEU A 387 6.79 -12.43 -7.91
C LEU A 387 6.10 -13.57 -7.16
N PHE A 388 4.83 -13.81 -7.45
CA PHE A 388 4.05 -14.86 -6.82
C PHE A 388 4.58 -16.25 -7.17
N GLU A 389 4.95 -16.50 -8.44
CA GLU A 389 5.61 -17.74 -8.87
C GLU A 389 6.89 -18.02 -8.07
N SER A 390 7.72 -17.00 -7.88
CA SER A 390 8.97 -17.12 -7.12
C SER A 390 8.71 -17.48 -5.65
N LEU A 391 7.72 -16.85 -5.02
CA LEU A 391 7.35 -17.08 -3.64
C LEU A 391 6.68 -18.45 -3.45
N LEU A 392 5.81 -18.85 -4.38
CA LEU A 392 5.19 -20.17 -4.37
C LEU A 392 6.23 -21.29 -4.53
N SER A 393 7.21 -21.10 -5.42
CA SER A 393 8.33 -22.06 -5.55
C SER A 393 9.14 -22.20 -4.26
N LYS A 394 9.29 -21.12 -3.47
CA LYS A 394 9.94 -21.21 -2.15
C LYS A 394 9.06 -21.95 -1.13
N TYR A 395 7.76 -21.72 -1.15
CA TYR A 395 6.78 -22.45 -0.35
C TYR A 395 6.85 -23.94 -0.63
N ASP A 396 6.79 -24.35 -1.90
CA ASP A 396 6.84 -25.75 -2.33
C ASP A 396 8.11 -26.46 -1.86
N LYS A 397 9.26 -25.76 -1.95
CA LYS A 397 10.55 -26.30 -1.46
C LYS A 397 10.57 -26.55 0.05
N LEU A 398 9.92 -25.69 0.82
CA LEU A 398 9.83 -25.88 2.29
C LEU A 398 8.78 -26.95 2.62
N ARG A 399 7.62 -26.91 1.98
CA ARG A 399 6.50 -27.83 2.21
C ARG A 399 6.86 -29.26 1.88
N SER A 400 7.53 -29.50 0.72
CA SER A 400 7.99 -30.83 0.31
C SER A 400 8.99 -31.48 1.30
N LYS A 401 9.79 -30.64 1.97
CA LYS A 401 10.75 -31.09 2.99
C LYS A 401 10.16 -31.11 4.40
N LYS A 402 8.89 -30.72 4.56
CA LYS A 402 8.23 -30.51 5.85
C LYS A 402 9.07 -29.63 6.81
N ALA A 403 9.83 -28.66 6.24
CA ALA A 403 10.71 -27.81 7.02
C ALA A 403 9.91 -26.78 7.81
N PHE A 404 10.17 -26.67 9.12
CA PHE A 404 9.57 -25.70 10.06
C PHE A 404 8.05 -25.78 10.22
N ILE A 405 7.39 -26.83 9.74
CA ILE A 405 5.92 -27.02 9.88
C ILE A 405 5.57 -27.19 11.37
N ASP A 406 6.43 -27.83 12.14
CA ASP A 406 6.27 -28.02 13.57
C ASP A 406 6.04 -26.72 14.36
N LYS A 407 6.47 -25.57 13.82
CA LYS A 407 6.21 -24.26 14.43
C LYS A 407 4.76 -23.82 14.27
N PHE A 408 4.08 -24.29 13.24
CA PHE A 408 2.67 -24.00 13.00
C PHE A 408 1.77 -25.02 13.68
N GLU A 409 2.11 -26.31 13.62
CA GLU A 409 1.36 -27.40 14.25
C GLU A 409 1.28 -27.29 15.78
N LYS A 410 2.22 -26.55 16.42
CA LYS A 410 2.20 -26.28 17.86
C LYS A 410 1.19 -25.19 18.26
N ILE A 411 0.61 -24.51 17.32
CA ILE A 411 -0.39 -23.47 17.59
C ILE A 411 -1.77 -24.13 17.60
N ASP A 412 -2.47 -23.94 18.70
CA ASP A 412 -3.81 -24.48 18.85
C ASP A 412 -4.75 -23.98 17.74
N ASN A 413 -5.65 -24.83 17.29
CA ASN A 413 -6.61 -24.58 16.20
C ASN A 413 -6.01 -24.40 14.80
N PHE A 414 -4.70 -24.51 14.61
CA PHE A 414 -4.11 -24.45 13.28
C PHE A 414 -4.20 -25.84 12.60
N SER A 415 -4.68 -25.85 11.34
CA SER A 415 -4.69 -27.04 10.47
C SER A 415 -3.80 -26.82 9.26
N LEU A 416 -3.11 -27.88 8.85
CA LEU A 416 -2.32 -27.87 7.61
C LEU A 416 -3.19 -27.70 6.37
N ASP A 417 -4.47 -28.06 6.43
CA ASP A 417 -5.43 -27.83 5.34
C ASP A 417 -5.56 -26.35 4.99
N MET A 418 -5.43 -25.45 5.99
CA MET A 418 -5.42 -24.00 5.75
C MET A 418 -4.28 -23.57 4.82
N MET A 419 -3.10 -24.19 4.93
CA MET A 419 -1.99 -23.93 4.02
C MET A 419 -2.27 -24.46 2.61
N ASP A 420 -2.85 -25.64 2.51
CA ASP A 420 -3.13 -26.29 1.23
C ASP A 420 -4.26 -25.55 0.48
N GLU A 421 -5.33 -25.12 1.17
CA GLU A 421 -6.37 -24.27 0.62
C GLU A 421 -5.83 -22.91 0.14
N ALA A 422 -5.01 -22.24 0.97
CA ALA A 422 -4.41 -20.97 0.60
C ALA A 422 -3.48 -21.10 -0.63
N MET A 423 -2.72 -22.20 -0.69
CA MET A 423 -1.84 -22.50 -1.85
C MET A 423 -2.66 -22.70 -3.13
N HIS A 424 -3.78 -23.42 -3.07
CA HIS A 424 -4.65 -23.60 -4.23
C HIS A 424 -5.21 -22.27 -4.74
N LEU A 425 -5.68 -21.38 -3.86
CA LEU A 425 -6.16 -20.05 -4.26
C LEU A 425 -5.07 -19.20 -4.92
N VAL A 426 -3.83 -19.27 -4.41
CA VAL A 426 -2.70 -18.57 -5.04
C VAL A 426 -2.39 -19.16 -6.42
N GLN A 427 -2.48 -20.48 -6.58
CA GLN A 427 -2.27 -21.13 -7.87
C GLN A 427 -3.36 -20.74 -8.86
N ASP A 428 -4.62 -20.71 -8.46
CA ASP A 428 -5.75 -20.28 -9.29
C ASP A 428 -5.57 -18.81 -9.74
N LEU A 429 -5.15 -17.93 -8.84
CA LEU A 429 -4.80 -16.54 -9.17
C LEU A 429 -3.69 -16.46 -10.23
N LEU A 430 -2.63 -17.27 -10.08
CA LEU A 430 -1.52 -17.31 -11.03
C LEU A 430 -1.97 -17.80 -12.40
N ASP A 431 -2.83 -18.80 -12.43
CA ASP A 431 -3.35 -19.36 -13.68
C ASP A 431 -4.27 -18.36 -14.38
N GLU A 432 -5.03 -17.54 -13.63
CA GLU A 432 -5.81 -16.43 -14.16
C GLU A 432 -4.91 -15.34 -14.78
N TYR A 433 -3.84 -14.91 -14.09
CA TYR A 433 -2.86 -13.98 -14.65
C TYR A 433 -2.17 -14.52 -15.94
N LYS A 434 -1.98 -15.83 -16.04
CA LYS A 434 -1.46 -16.48 -17.26
C LYS A 434 -2.52 -16.55 -18.36
N ALA A 435 -3.76 -16.78 -18.01
CA ALA A 435 -4.87 -16.88 -18.94
C ALA A 435 -5.16 -15.55 -19.64
N VAL A 436 -5.11 -14.44 -18.90
CA VAL A 436 -5.34 -13.07 -19.44
C VAL A 436 -4.43 -12.71 -20.59
N VAL A 437 -3.21 -13.27 -20.63
CA VAL A 437 -2.24 -13.02 -21.70
C VAL A 437 -2.63 -13.73 -23.01
N GLN A 438 -3.57 -14.67 -22.97
CA GLN A 438 -4.03 -15.43 -24.14
C GLN A 438 -5.00 -14.61 -24.99
N LYS A 439 -4.91 -14.73 -26.32
CA LYS A 439 -5.73 -13.95 -27.26
C LYS A 439 -7.25 -14.20 -27.12
N ASP A 440 -7.62 -15.39 -26.68
CA ASP A 440 -8.99 -15.88 -26.55
C ASP A 440 -9.60 -15.66 -25.16
N TYR A 441 -8.89 -15.00 -24.23
CA TYR A 441 -9.33 -14.82 -22.85
C TYR A 441 -10.72 -14.20 -22.75
N LEU A 442 -10.99 -13.13 -23.47
CA LEU A 442 -12.29 -12.44 -23.44
C LEU A 442 -13.44 -13.24 -24.10
N THR A 443 -13.12 -14.27 -24.83
CA THR A 443 -14.12 -15.12 -25.53
C THR A 443 -14.35 -16.44 -24.84
N ARG A 444 -13.57 -16.82 -23.83
CA ARG A 444 -13.69 -18.07 -23.06
C ARG A 444 -14.92 -18.11 -22.15
N GLY A 445 -15.57 -16.98 -21.87
CA GLY A 445 -16.73 -16.85 -21.00
C GLY A 445 -18.02 -16.51 -21.74
N LEU A 446 -18.02 -16.51 -23.06
CA LEU A 446 -19.17 -16.39 -23.94
C LEU A 446 -19.46 -17.76 -24.55
#